data_bf9ef2da1b23e5b6442016a01f62acf6
#
_entry.id   bf9ef2da1b23e5b6442016a01f62acf6
#
_cell.length_a   1.000
_cell.length_b   1.000
_cell.length_c   1.000
_cell.angle_alpha   90.00
_cell.angle_beta   90.00
_cell.angle_gamma   90.00
#
_symmetry.space_group_name_H-M   'P 1'
#
loop_
_entity.id
_entity.type
_entity.pdbx_description
1 polymer ?
#
loop_
_entity_poly.entity_id
_entity_poly.type
_entity_poly.pdbx_seq_one_letter_code
_entity_poly.pdbx_strand_id
1 'polypeptide(L)'
;MSGSSAVPADTEQVIPWRSSPAVRVGLSLGIATGLYGISFGALSIAAGLTFWQTQALSALMFTGGSQFAFIGVLSGGGAGAAAVGAASLLGVRNTVYGMTMNALLRPRSWRKLIAAQVTIDESNAAASAQPTFLERKRGFWVAGVSVFLLWNLFTAVGALLGDAVGDPGQWGLDGAAVAAFLGLLWPRLREREPLAVAVVCGVVTALCIPLVPSGIPVLVAAVVALTWGLLGARATRKRARS
;
A
#
# COMPACT_ATOMS: atom_id res chain seq x y z
N MET A 1 40.34 -42.89 -4.31
CA MET A 1 38.90 -43.08 -4.12
C MET A 1 38.40 -41.90 -3.30
N SER A 2 37.98 -40.87 -4.00
CA SER A 2 37.47 -39.63 -3.41
C SER A 2 35.92 -39.71 -3.43
N GLY A 3 35.33 -39.96 -2.26
CA GLY A 3 33.88 -39.97 -2.11
C GLY A 3 33.33 -38.54 -2.17
N SER A 4 32.72 -38.21 -3.28
CA SER A 4 31.85 -37.04 -3.41
C SER A 4 30.63 -37.26 -2.53
N SER A 5 30.62 -36.66 -1.32
CA SER A 5 29.42 -36.53 -0.52
C SER A 5 28.47 -35.56 -1.22
N ALA A 6 27.52 -36.10 -1.99
CA ALA A 6 26.40 -35.35 -2.48
C ALA A 6 25.68 -34.73 -1.25
N VAL A 7 25.68 -33.41 -1.14
CA VAL A 7 24.84 -32.68 -0.19
C VAL A 7 23.39 -33.10 -0.45
N PRO A 8 22.65 -33.64 0.55
CA PRO A 8 21.26 -33.99 0.36
C PRO A 8 20.51 -32.73 -0.10
N ALA A 9 19.78 -32.82 -1.19
CA ALA A 9 18.80 -31.81 -1.58
C ALA A 9 17.90 -31.60 -0.36
N ASP A 10 17.94 -30.40 0.23
CA ASP A 10 17.09 -29.99 1.35
C ASP A 10 15.64 -30.34 0.97
N THR A 11 15.12 -31.39 1.54
CA THR A 11 13.69 -31.69 1.50
C THR A 11 13.02 -30.59 2.28
N GLU A 12 12.53 -29.57 1.57
CA GLU A 12 11.82 -28.43 2.12
C GLU A 12 10.68 -28.99 3.01
N GLN A 13 10.88 -28.94 4.32
CA GLN A 13 9.89 -29.47 5.27
C GLN A 13 8.59 -28.69 5.08
N VAL A 14 7.56 -29.37 4.58
CA VAL A 14 6.24 -28.77 4.36
C VAL A 14 5.59 -28.52 5.71
N ILE A 15 5.66 -27.27 6.17
CA ILE A 15 4.99 -26.84 7.41
C ILE A 15 3.47 -26.98 7.22
N PRO A 16 2.73 -27.62 8.13
CA PRO A 16 1.28 -27.70 8.06
C PRO A 16 0.65 -26.31 8.01
N TRP A 17 -0.45 -26.14 7.28
CA TRP A 17 -1.12 -24.85 7.08
C TRP A 17 -1.42 -24.13 8.40
N ARG A 18 -1.92 -24.84 9.40
CA ARG A 18 -2.27 -24.27 10.73
C ARG A 18 -1.06 -23.76 11.53
N SER A 19 0.12 -24.31 11.25
CA SER A 19 1.38 -23.94 11.93
C SER A 19 2.23 -22.98 11.12
N SER A 20 1.79 -22.62 9.89
CA SER A 20 2.52 -21.76 8.98
C SER A 20 2.66 -20.34 9.53
N PRO A 21 3.90 -19.82 9.70
CA PRO A 21 4.12 -18.43 10.08
C PRO A 21 3.54 -17.45 9.06
N ALA A 22 3.64 -17.77 7.78
CA ALA A 22 3.13 -16.94 6.70
C ALA A 22 1.60 -16.77 6.77
N VAL A 23 0.86 -17.83 7.13
CA VAL A 23 -0.59 -17.77 7.31
C VAL A 23 -0.95 -16.87 8.49
N ARG A 24 -0.28 -17.02 9.63
CA ARG A 24 -0.52 -16.18 10.82
C ARG A 24 -0.24 -14.70 10.53
N VAL A 25 0.89 -14.40 9.90
CA VAL A 25 1.26 -13.03 9.50
C VAL A 25 0.23 -12.47 8.52
N GLY A 26 -0.15 -13.25 7.51
CA GLY A 26 -1.14 -12.82 6.51
C GLY A 26 -2.50 -12.49 7.11
N LEU A 27 -3.00 -13.33 8.03
CA LEU A 27 -4.26 -13.08 8.73
C LEU A 27 -4.18 -11.87 9.67
N SER A 28 -3.08 -11.71 10.40
CA SER A 28 -2.87 -10.55 11.29
C SER A 28 -2.86 -9.25 10.50
N LEU A 29 -2.18 -9.22 9.35
CA LEU A 29 -2.21 -8.08 8.44
C LEU A 29 -3.62 -7.84 7.91
N GLY A 30 -4.34 -8.92 7.53
CA GLY A 30 -5.72 -8.81 7.07
C GLY A 30 -6.64 -8.16 8.09
N ILE A 31 -6.57 -8.57 9.34
CA ILE A 31 -7.39 -8.00 10.43
C ILE A 31 -6.99 -6.54 10.70
N ALA A 32 -5.70 -6.27 10.89
CA ALA A 32 -5.22 -4.93 11.23
C ALA A 32 -5.53 -3.91 10.13
N THR A 33 -5.19 -4.24 8.88
CA THR A 33 -5.46 -3.37 7.73
C THR A 33 -6.96 -3.30 7.45
N GLY A 34 -7.69 -4.42 7.55
CA GLY A 34 -9.13 -4.45 7.34
C GLY A 34 -9.88 -3.49 8.26
N LEU A 35 -9.63 -3.54 9.57
CA LEU A 35 -10.26 -2.63 10.55
C LEU A 35 -10.09 -1.16 10.19
N TYR A 36 -8.94 -0.81 9.62
CA TYR A 36 -8.66 0.53 9.13
C TYR A 36 -9.56 0.95 7.94
N GLY A 37 -10.15 0.00 7.23
CA GLY A 37 -11.16 0.24 6.21
C GLY A 37 -12.40 0.99 6.71
N ILE A 38 -12.72 0.91 8.02
CA ILE A 38 -13.80 1.71 8.63
C ILE A 38 -13.54 3.20 8.42
N SER A 39 -12.31 3.66 8.69
CA SER A 39 -11.93 5.06 8.48
C SER A 39 -12.05 5.47 7.01
N PHE A 40 -11.60 4.61 6.10
CA PHE A 40 -11.74 4.88 4.67
C PHE A 40 -13.20 5.01 4.25
N GLY A 41 -14.08 4.11 4.70
CA GLY A 41 -15.51 4.15 4.41
C GLY A 41 -16.17 5.43 4.91
N ALA A 42 -15.98 5.77 6.18
CA ALA A 42 -16.55 6.98 6.79
C ALA A 42 -16.04 8.28 6.12
N LEU A 43 -14.73 8.37 5.88
CA LEU A 43 -14.12 9.55 5.23
C LEU A 43 -14.54 9.68 3.76
N SER A 44 -14.81 8.57 3.06
CA SER A 44 -15.31 8.60 1.69
C SER A 44 -16.72 9.21 1.62
N ILE A 45 -17.61 8.85 2.54
CA ILE A 45 -18.93 9.45 2.66
C ILE A 45 -18.81 10.95 3.00
N ALA A 46 -17.98 11.31 3.96
CA ALA A 46 -17.72 12.72 4.31
C ALA A 46 -17.13 13.53 3.16
N ALA A 47 -16.37 12.89 2.25
CA ALA A 47 -15.87 13.50 1.02
C ALA A 47 -16.94 13.65 -0.07
N GLY A 48 -18.18 13.25 0.18
CA GLY A 48 -19.32 13.36 -0.74
C GLY A 48 -19.51 12.16 -1.67
N LEU A 49 -18.80 11.04 -1.46
CA LEU A 49 -19.06 9.83 -2.23
C LEU A 49 -20.30 9.10 -1.69
N THR A 50 -21.06 8.49 -2.58
CA THR A 50 -22.13 7.58 -2.18
C THR A 50 -21.57 6.25 -1.69
N PHE A 51 -22.39 5.48 -0.95
CA PHE A 51 -22.02 4.13 -0.52
C PHE A 51 -21.50 3.26 -1.68
N TRP A 52 -22.19 3.26 -2.82
CA TRP A 52 -21.79 2.43 -3.97
C TRP A 52 -20.50 2.91 -4.64
N GLN A 53 -20.27 4.23 -4.69
CA GLN A 53 -19.00 4.78 -5.18
C GLN A 53 -17.85 4.40 -4.26
N THR A 54 -18.06 4.48 -2.95
CA THR A 54 -17.09 4.05 -1.94
C THR A 54 -16.75 2.57 -2.09
N GLN A 55 -17.77 1.71 -2.24
CA GLN A 55 -17.54 0.27 -2.42
C GLN A 55 -16.87 -0.06 -3.77
N ALA A 56 -17.25 0.61 -4.85
CA ALA A 56 -16.58 0.46 -6.13
C ALA A 56 -15.10 0.86 -6.05
N LEU A 57 -14.80 1.98 -5.39
CA LEU A 57 -13.45 2.45 -5.15
C LEU A 57 -12.66 1.43 -4.30
N SER A 58 -13.28 0.90 -3.24
CA SER A 58 -12.69 -0.12 -2.38
C SER A 58 -12.35 -1.40 -3.13
N ALA A 59 -13.25 -1.89 -3.95
CA ALA A 59 -13.10 -3.17 -4.65
C ALA A 59 -12.20 -3.08 -5.89
N LEU A 60 -12.30 -1.99 -6.67
CA LEU A 60 -11.63 -1.87 -7.97
C LEU A 60 -10.26 -1.21 -7.87
N MET A 61 -10.13 -0.13 -7.08
CA MET A 61 -8.85 0.51 -6.81
C MET A 61 -8.25 0.01 -5.49
N PHE A 62 -8.11 -1.29 -5.35
CA PHE A 62 -7.69 -1.96 -4.12
C PHE A 62 -6.22 -1.63 -3.77
N THR A 63 -6.00 -0.43 -3.23
CA THR A 63 -4.72 0.06 -2.72
C THR A 63 -4.97 1.22 -1.74
N GLY A 64 -4.90 0.95 -0.44
CA GLY A 64 -5.29 1.88 0.62
C GLY A 64 -4.72 3.28 0.48
N GLY A 65 -3.41 3.40 0.23
CA GLY A 65 -2.76 4.69 0.04
C GLY A 65 -3.36 5.53 -1.10
N SER A 66 -3.61 4.92 -2.27
CA SER A 66 -4.23 5.61 -3.41
C SER A 66 -5.66 6.03 -3.11
N GLN A 67 -6.41 5.19 -2.40
CA GLN A 67 -7.79 5.47 -2.00
C GLN A 67 -7.85 6.69 -1.06
N PHE A 68 -7.01 6.73 -0.03
CA PHE A 68 -6.92 7.90 0.86
C PHE A 68 -6.43 9.16 0.15
N ALA A 69 -5.48 9.04 -0.79
CA ALA A 69 -5.07 10.18 -1.59
C ALA A 69 -6.22 10.73 -2.44
N PHE A 70 -7.01 9.84 -3.03
CA PHE A 70 -8.19 10.20 -3.83
C PHE A 70 -9.20 10.98 -2.99
N ILE A 71 -9.67 10.39 -1.87
CA ILE A 71 -10.65 11.05 -1.00
C ILE A 71 -10.10 12.30 -0.33
N GLY A 72 -8.82 12.33 0.02
CA GLY A 72 -8.17 13.49 0.63
C GLY A 72 -8.15 14.71 -0.30
N VAL A 73 -7.93 14.51 -1.60
CA VAL A 73 -8.03 15.59 -2.59
C VAL A 73 -9.47 16.08 -2.74
N LEU A 74 -10.45 15.19 -2.78
CA LEU A 74 -11.87 15.54 -2.88
C LEU A 74 -12.35 16.29 -1.63
N SER A 75 -12.03 15.81 -0.43
CA SER A 75 -12.35 16.46 0.84
C SER A 75 -11.77 17.87 0.94
N GLY A 76 -10.59 18.10 0.35
CA GLY A 76 -9.96 19.40 0.29
C GLY A 76 -10.53 20.33 -0.81
N GLY A 77 -11.62 19.93 -1.50
CA GLY A 77 -12.23 20.69 -2.59
C GLY A 77 -11.47 20.62 -3.91
N GLY A 78 -10.55 19.66 -4.07
CA GLY A 78 -9.79 19.47 -5.29
C GLY A 78 -10.64 18.82 -6.40
N ALA A 79 -10.28 19.09 -7.67
CA ALA A 79 -10.94 18.51 -8.81
C ALA A 79 -10.74 16.99 -8.89
N GLY A 80 -11.72 16.25 -9.40
CA GLY A 80 -11.65 14.80 -9.59
C GLY A 80 -10.43 14.35 -10.41
N ALA A 81 -10.02 15.12 -11.42
CA ALA A 81 -8.82 14.83 -12.20
C ALA A 81 -7.53 14.88 -11.33
N ALA A 82 -7.44 15.84 -10.40
CA ALA A 82 -6.32 15.93 -9.44
C ALA A 82 -6.34 14.74 -8.47
N ALA A 83 -7.54 14.32 -8.00
CA ALA A 83 -7.72 13.15 -7.17
C ALA A 83 -7.24 11.85 -7.86
N VAL A 84 -7.62 11.67 -9.13
CA VAL A 84 -7.16 10.55 -9.97
C VAL A 84 -5.64 10.60 -10.13
N GLY A 85 -5.08 11.79 -10.42
CA GLY A 85 -3.63 11.99 -10.57
C GLY A 85 -2.87 11.59 -9.30
N ALA A 86 -3.29 12.07 -8.13
CA ALA A 86 -2.69 11.74 -6.85
C ALA A 86 -2.78 10.24 -6.55
N ALA A 87 -3.94 9.63 -6.73
CA ALA A 87 -4.16 8.21 -6.54
C ALA A 87 -3.28 7.36 -7.46
N SER A 88 -3.18 7.75 -8.73
CA SER A 88 -2.36 7.05 -9.74
C SER A 88 -0.88 7.09 -9.39
N LEU A 89 -0.37 8.25 -8.95
CA LEU A 89 1.03 8.38 -8.52
C LEU A 89 1.35 7.47 -7.35
N LEU A 90 0.50 7.41 -6.34
CA LEU A 90 0.69 6.47 -5.23
C LEU A 90 0.56 5.02 -5.67
N GLY A 91 -0.29 4.75 -6.67
CA GLY A 91 -0.51 3.42 -7.25
C GLY A 91 0.67 2.88 -8.06
N VAL A 92 1.59 3.72 -8.54
CA VAL A 92 2.79 3.29 -9.31
C VAL A 92 3.61 2.26 -8.54
N ARG A 93 3.71 2.37 -7.23
CA ARG A 93 4.41 1.39 -6.37
C ARG A 93 3.85 -0.03 -6.54
N ASN A 94 2.54 -0.19 -6.74
CA ASN A 94 1.93 -1.51 -6.94
C ASN A 94 2.37 -2.16 -8.26
N THR A 95 2.75 -1.38 -9.27
CA THR A 95 3.38 -1.91 -10.49
C THR A 95 4.71 -2.57 -10.18
N VAL A 96 5.54 -1.95 -9.34
CA VAL A 96 6.83 -2.53 -8.90
C VAL A 96 6.60 -3.80 -8.09
N TYR A 97 5.62 -3.80 -7.18
CA TYR A 97 5.24 -5.00 -6.42
C TYR A 97 4.73 -6.10 -7.35
N GLY A 98 3.91 -5.76 -8.34
CA GLY A 98 3.41 -6.70 -9.36
C GLY A 98 4.54 -7.35 -10.15
N MET A 99 5.55 -6.60 -10.56
CA MET A 99 6.74 -7.15 -11.23
C MET A 99 7.49 -8.12 -10.30
N THR A 100 7.72 -7.74 -9.04
CA THR A 100 8.40 -8.56 -8.03
C THR A 100 7.62 -9.85 -7.77
N MET A 101 6.32 -9.73 -7.52
CA MET A 101 5.47 -10.90 -7.22
C MET A 101 5.29 -11.79 -8.44
N ASN A 102 5.20 -11.23 -9.65
CA ASN A 102 5.15 -12.03 -10.88
C ASN A 102 6.45 -12.84 -11.09
N ALA A 103 7.61 -12.26 -10.82
CA ALA A 103 8.88 -12.97 -10.88
C ALA A 103 8.98 -14.07 -9.82
N LEU A 104 8.50 -13.80 -8.61
CA LEU A 104 8.58 -14.68 -7.45
C LEU A 104 7.60 -15.85 -7.53
N LEU A 105 6.32 -15.57 -7.82
CA LEU A 105 5.21 -16.54 -7.73
C LEU A 105 4.83 -17.15 -9.07
N ARG A 106 5.19 -16.51 -10.17
CA ARG A 106 4.92 -16.94 -11.56
C ARG A 106 3.48 -17.40 -11.79
N PRO A 107 2.47 -16.59 -11.41
CA PRO A 107 1.07 -16.98 -11.61
C PRO A 107 0.76 -17.10 -13.11
N ARG A 108 -0.07 -18.08 -13.47
CA ARG A 108 -0.45 -18.36 -14.86
C ARG A 108 -1.94 -18.14 -15.09
N SER A 109 -2.29 -17.83 -16.33
CA SER A 109 -3.68 -17.70 -16.77
C SER A 109 -4.48 -16.68 -15.92
N TRP A 110 -5.76 -16.94 -15.65
CA TRP A 110 -6.68 -16.11 -14.86
C TRP A 110 -6.18 -15.80 -13.43
N ARG A 111 -5.37 -16.72 -12.84
CA ARG A 111 -4.73 -16.49 -11.53
C ARG A 111 -3.81 -15.27 -11.53
N LYS A 112 -3.26 -14.88 -12.70
CA LYS A 112 -2.45 -13.66 -12.83
C LYS A 112 -3.28 -12.39 -12.61
N LEU A 113 -4.52 -12.37 -13.08
CA LEU A 113 -5.42 -11.23 -12.88
C LEU A 113 -5.79 -11.08 -11.40
N ILE A 114 -6.16 -12.19 -10.73
CA ILE A 114 -6.44 -12.15 -9.30
C ILE A 114 -5.18 -11.78 -8.50
N ALA A 115 -4.02 -12.33 -8.86
CA ALA A 115 -2.77 -11.96 -8.20
C ALA A 115 -2.47 -10.47 -8.36
N ALA A 116 -2.70 -9.89 -9.56
CA ALA A 116 -2.53 -8.46 -9.77
C ALA A 116 -3.47 -7.63 -8.89
N GLN A 117 -4.75 -8.04 -8.76
CA GLN A 117 -5.74 -7.37 -7.92
C GLN A 117 -5.37 -7.37 -6.44
N VAL A 118 -4.83 -8.48 -5.92
CA VAL A 118 -4.46 -8.60 -4.51
C VAL A 118 -3.00 -8.25 -4.22
N THR A 119 -2.28 -7.69 -5.21
CA THR A 119 -0.90 -7.21 -5.02
C THR A 119 -0.93 -5.83 -4.40
N ILE A 120 -0.73 -5.79 -3.10
CA ILE A 120 -0.68 -4.60 -2.25
C ILE A 120 0.56 -4.65 -1.34
N ASP A 121 0.77 -3.61 -0.54
CA ASP A 121 1.91 -3.52 0.40
C ASP A 121 1.98 -4.75 1.32
N GLU A 122 0.84 -5.13 1.90
CA GLU A 122 0.73 -6.23 2.86
C GLU A 122 1.01 -7.58 2.24
N SER A 123 0.45 -7.87 1.07
CA SER A 123 0.68 -9.15 0.38
C SER A 123 2.13 -9.28 -0.11
N ASN A 124 2.71 -8.17 -0.59
CA ASN A 124 4.12 -8.10 -0.98
C ASN A 124 5.04 -8.30 0.23
N ALA A 125 4.77 -7.63 1.35
CA ALA A 125 5.55 -7.76 2.58
C ALA A 125 5.45 -9.19 3.16
N ALA A 126 4.22 -9.74 3.26
CA ALA A 126 3.99 -11.07 3.78
C ALA A 126 4.71 -12.16 2.95
N ALA A 127 4.76 -12.01 1.62
CA ALA A 127 5.49 -12.94 0.76
C ALA A 127 7.00 -12.77 0.86
N SER A 128 7.49 -11.53 0.82
CA SER A 128 8.93 -11.24 0.77
C SER A 128 9.66 -11.60 2.06
N ALA A 129 8.96 -11.60 3.20
CA ALA A 129 9.51 -11.97 4.50
C ALA A 129 9.72 -13.49 4.67
N GLN A 130 9.23 -14.33 3.76
CA GLN A 130 9.29 -15.78 3.92
C GLN A 130 10.51 -16.39 3.23
N PRO A 131 11.15 -17.39 3.87
CA PRO A 131 12.35 -18.03 3.32
C PRO A 131 12.05 -18.96 2.14
N THR A 132 10.96 -19.75 2.22
CA THR A 132 10.64 -20.81 1.27
C THR A 132 9.59 -20.39 0.25
N PHE A 133 9.62 -20.99 -0.94
CA PHE A 133 8.65 -20.68 -2.01
C PHE A 133 7.20 -20.95 -1.57
N LEU A 134 6.97 -22.05 -0.84
CA LEU A 134 5.63 -22.40 -0.37
C LEU A 134 5.09 -21.38 0.61
N GLU A 135 5.90 -20.95 1.59
CA GLU A 135 5.52 -19.94 2.58
C GLU A 135 5.33 -18.56 1.92
N ARG A 136 6.17 -18.18 0.95
CA ARG A 136 5.99 -16.95 0.14
C ARG A 136 4.63 -16.94 -0.54
N LYS A 137 4.28 -18.04 -1.18
CA LYS A 137 2.98 -18.19 -1.84
C LYS A 137 1.82 -18.13 -0.84
N ARG A 138 1.94 -18.79 0.32
CA ARG A 138 0.95 -18.72 1.39
C ARG A 138 0.80 -17.29 1.92
N GLY A 139 1.90 -16.63 2.26
CA GLY A 139 1.90 -15.25 2.75
C GLY A 139 1.23 -14.28 1.78
N PHE A 140 1.57 -14.37 0.49
CA PHE A 140 0.94 -13.54 -0.55
C PHE A 140 -0.56 -13.71 -0.62
N TRP A 141 -1.03 -14.96 -0.77
CA TRP A 141 -2.45 -15.21 -0.98
C TRP A 141 -3.27 -14.98 0.29
N VAL A 142 -2.77 -15.39 1.45
CA VAL A 142 -3.49 -15.19 2.71
C VAL A 142 -3.60 -13.71 3.04
N ALA A 143 -2.49 -12.96 2.97
CA ALA A 143 -2.54 -11.52 3.21
C ALA A 143 -3.41 -10.81 2.18
N GLY A 144 -3.18 -11.04 0.87
CA GLY A 144 -3.91 -10.38 -0.18
C GLY A 144 -5.43 -10.61 -0.13
N VAL A 145 -5.84 -11.87 0.06
CA VAL A 145 -7.27 -12.22 0.12
C VAL A 145 -7.91 -11.77 1.43
N SER A 146 -7.26 -11.95 2.57
CA SER A 146 -7.82 -11.53 3.86
C SER A 146 -7.95 -10.01 3.95
N VAL A 147 -6.94 -9.26 3.49
CA VAL A 147 -7.05 -7.79 3.40
C VAL A 147 -8.17 -7.42 2.45
N PHE A 148 -8.27 -8.03 1.26
CA PHE A 148 -9.33 -7.70 0.30
C PHE A 148 -10.72 -7.87 0.91
N LEU A 149 -10.99 -9.02 1.52
CA LEU A 149 -12.30 -9.31 2.10
C LEU A 149 -12.62 -8.40 3.30
N LEU A 150 -11.68 -8.28 4.23
CA LEU A 150 -11.90 -7.50 5.45
C LEU A 150 -11.91 -5.99 5.18
N TRP A 151 -11.06 -5.50 4.27
CA TRP A 151 -11.07 -4.10 3.85
C TRP A 151 -12.42 -3.71 3.24
N ASN A 152 -12.94 -4.49 2.27
CA ASN A 152 -14.23 -4.20 1.65
C ASN A 152 -15.37 -4.30 2.65
N LEU A 153 -15.36 -5.30 3.55
CA LEU A 153 -16.35 -5.45 4.61
C LEU A 153 -16.34 -4.23 5.55
N PHE A 154 -15.20 -3.87 6.07
CA PHE A 154 -15.09 -2.75 7.01
C PHE A 154 -15.24 -1.39 6.35
N THR A 155 -14.90 -1.26 5.06
CA THR A 155 -15.28 -0.09 4.26
C THR A 155 -16.80 0.06 4.18
N ALA A 156 -17.53 -1.04 3.95
CA ALA A 156 -19.00 -0.99 3.96
C ALA A 156 -19.54 -0.56 5.33
N VAL A 157 -19.02 -1.15 6.41
CA VAL A 157 -19.38 -0.76 7.77
C VAL A 157 -19.10 0.72 8.01
N GLY A 158 -17.89 1.19 7.65
CA GLY A 158 -17.51 2.59 7.81
C GLY A 158 -18.38 3.56 6.98
N ALA A 159 -18.73 3.18 5.75
CA ALA A 159 -19.60 3.98 4.91
C ALA A 159 -21.03 4.10 5.47
N LEU A 160 -21.60 2.98 5.99
CA LEU A 160 -22.90 2.99 6.64
C LEU A 160 -22.88 3.79 7.96
N LEU A 161 -21.81 3.69 8.73
CA LEU A 161 -21.64 4.48 9.95
C LEU A 161 -21.42 5.97 9.63
N GLY A 162 -20.72 6.29 8.54
CA GLY A 162 -20.47 7.67 8.12
C GLY A 162 -21.75 8.48 7.92
N ASP A 163 -22.78 7.85 7.34
CA ASP A 163 -24.10 8.47 7.19
C ASP A 163 -24.80 8.72 8.55
N ALA A 164 -24.55 7.86 9.55
CA ALA A 164 -25.19 7.92 10.86
C ALA A 164 -24.45 8.81 11.87
N VAL A 165 -23.12 8.93 11.74
CA VAL A 165 -22.22 9.56 12.71
C VAL A 165 -22.02 11.05 12.45
N GLY A 166 -22.36 11.55 11.26
CA GLY A 166 -22.19 12.95 10.87
C GLY A 166 -20.72 13.26 10.53
N ASP A 167 -20.06 14.15 11.30
CA ASP A 167 -18.69 14.57 11.03
C ASP A 167 -17.65 13.54 11.56
N PRO A 168 -16.94 12.82 10.67
CA PRO A 168 -15.93 11.84 11.07
C PRO A 168 -14.73 12.44 11.83
N GLY A 169 -14.48 13.76 11.68
CA GLY A 169 -13.41 14.45 12.38
C GLY A 169 -13.62 14.50 13.90
N GLN A 170 -14.88 14.55 14.35
CA GLN A 170 -15.22 14.52 15.78
C GLN A 170 -14.85 13.18 16.46
N TRP A 171 -14.66 12.13 15.66
CA TRP A 171 -14.29 10.79 16.12
C TRP A 171 -12.80 10.47 15.85
N GLY A 172 -12.03 11.46 15.35
CA GLY A 172 -10.61 11.29 15.04
C GLY A 172 -10.33 10.34 13.87
N LEU A 173 -11.33 10.03 13.03
CA LEU A 173 -11.18 9.12 11.90
C LEU A 173 -10.31 9.70 10.80
N ASP A 174 -10.20 11.02 10.69
CA ASP A 174 -9.29 11.77 9.84
C ASP A 174 -7.83 11.53 10.25
N GLY A 175 -7.54 11.49 11.55
CA GLY A 175 -6.23 11.15 12.09
C GLY A 175 -5.78 9.72 11.79
N ALA A 176 -6.71 8.79 11.60
CA ALA A 176 -6.40 7.40 11.30
C ALA A 176 -5.66 7.25 9.97
N ALA A 177 -6.01 8.02 8.94
CA ALA A 177 -5.30 8.05 7.66
C ALA A 177 -3.86 8.51 7.83
N VAL A 178 -3.66 9.61 8.56
CA VAL A 178 -2.32 10.17 8.86
C VAL A 178 -1.48 9.16 9.64
N ALA A 179 -2.07 8.54 10.67
CA ALA A 179 -1.39 7.53 11.49
C ALA A 179 -0.95 6.32 10.67
N ALA A 180 -1.78 5.83 9.75
CA ALA A 180 -1.43 4.70 8.89
C ALA A 180 -0.31 5.06 7.91
N PHE A 181 -0.36 6.22 7.26
CA PHE A 181 0.73 6.68 6.39
C PHE A 181 2.04 6.84 7.16
N LEU A 182 1.99 7.42 8.36
CA LEU A 182 3.17 7.51 9.23
C LEU A 182 3.68 6.13 9.62
N GLY A 183 2.80 5.18 9.95
CA GLY A 183 3.17 3.80 10.27
C GLY A 183 3.90 3.10 9.11
N LEU A 184 3.44 3.29 7.88
CA LEU A 184 4.10 2.76 6.68
C LEU A 184 5.44 3.44 6.38
N LEU A 185 5.53 4.72 6.64
CA LEU A 185 6.74 5.52 6.38
C LEU A 185 7.79 5.35 7.49
N TRP A 186 7.36 5.13 8.73
CA TRP A 186 8.18 5.14 9.93
C TRP A 186 9.46 4.29 9.87
N PRO A 187 9.44 3.03 9.38
CA PRO A 187 10.65 2.22 9.26
C PRO A 187 11.70 2.86 8.34
N ARG A 188 11.27 3.56 7.30
CA ARG A 188 12.14 4.23 6.31
C ARG A 188 12.71 5.55 6.82
N LEU A 189 11.99 6.24 7.72
CA LEU A 189 12.45 7.50 8.31
C LEU A 189 13.65 7.33 9.26
N ARG A 190 14.04 6.10 9.59
CA ARG A 190 15.26 5.78 10.35
C ARG A 190 16.53 5.95 9.52
N GLU A 191 16.40 5.95 8.21
CA GLU A 191 17.52 6.17 7.29
C GLU A 191 17.63 7.65 6.91
N ARG A 192 18.86 8.16 6.78
CA ARG A 192 19.11 9.60 6.56
C ARG A 192 18.55 10.11 5.23
N GLU A 193 18.69 9.33 4.17
CA GLU A 193 18.25 9.74 2.83
C GLU A 193 16.72 9.80 2.72
N PRO A 194 15.95 8.77 3.07
CA PRO A 194 14.49 8.84 3.09
C PRO A 194 13.95 9.92 4.03
N LEU A 195 14.59 10.15 5.17
CA LEU A 195 14.21 11.22 6.08
C LEU A 195 14.39 12.60 5.42
N ALA A 196 15.53 12.83 4.76
CA ALA A 196 15.77 14.08 4.05
C ALA A 196 14.72 14.33 2.95
N VAL A 197 14.40 13.30 2.15
CA VAL A 197 13.34 13.38 1.13
C VAL A 197 11.99 13.69 1.77
N ALA A 198 11.64 13.00 2.86
CA ALA A 198 10.37 13.24 3.56
C ALA A 198 10.25 14.66 4.10
N VAL A 199 11.31 15.20 4.70
CA VAL A 199 11.36 16.60 5.21
C VAL A 199 11.22 17.59 4.05
N VAL A 200 11.99 17.43 2.98
CA VAL A 200 11.93 18.34 1.83
C VAL A 200 10.54 18.29 1.18
N CYS A 201 9.98 17.11 0.94
CA CYS A 201 8.64 16.98 0.40
C CYS A 201 7.58 17.58 1.33
N GLY A 202 7.71 17.38 2.65
CA GLY A 202 6.80 17.97 3.65
C GLY A 202 6.83 19.48 3.64
N VAL A 203 8.02 20.09 3.63
CA VAL A 203 8.19 21.55 3.55
C VAL A 203 7.63 22.11 2.24
N VAL A 204 7.98 21.49 1.10
CA VAL A 204 7.46 21.92 -0.21
C VAL A 204 5.93 21.82 -0.24
N THR A 205 5.36 20.72 0.25
CA THR A 205 3.91 20.55 0.32
C THR A 205 3.27 21.65 1.17
N ALA A 206 3.80 21.91 2.37
CA ALA A 206 3.27 22.93 3.27
C ALA A 206 3.32 24.33 2.64
N LEU A 207 4.39 24.68 1.93
CA LEU A 207 4.50 25.93 1.21
C LEU A 207 3.56 26.03 0.00
N CYS A 208 3.25 24.92 -0.65
CA CYS A 208 2.35 24.89 -1.79
C CYS A 208 0.87 24.99 -1.40
N ILE A 209 0.47 24.50 -0.21
CA ILE A 209 -0.95 24.46 0.21
C ILE A 209 -1.67 25.80 0.02
N PRO A 210 -1.14 26.95 0.46
CA PRO A 210 -1.84 28.24 0.30
C PRO A 210 -1.78 28.79 -1.13
N LEU A 211 -0.96 28.24 -2.02
CA LEU A 211 -0.64 28.82 -3.32
C LEU A 211 -1.35 28.14 -4.49
N VAL A 212 -1.79 26.89 -4.31
CA VAL A 212 -2.35 26.07 -5.41
C VAL A 212 -3.57 25.28 -4.96
N PRO A 213 -4.46 24.92 -5.87
CA PRO A 213 -5.64 24.09 -5.56
C PRO A 213 -5.29 22.76 -4.92
N SER A 214 -6.21 22.24 -4.10
CA SER A 214 -6.09 20.96 -3.40
C SER A 214 -5.73 19.82 -4.37
N GLY A 215 -4.81 18.95 -3.95
CA GLY A 215 -4.25 17.85 -4.75
C GLY A 215 -2.97 18.21 -5.51
N ILE A 216 -2.78 19.46 -5.95
CA ILE A 216 -1.55 19.88 -6.62
C ILE A 216 -0.32 19.77 -5.69
N PRO A 217 -0.37 20.13 -4.39
CA PRO A 217 0.77 19.96 -3.51
C PRO A 217 1.32 18.52 -3.45
N VAL A 218 0.45 17.52 -3.52
CA VAL A 218 0.84 16.10 -3.55
C VAL A 218 1.59 15.75 -4.85
N LEU A 219 1.13 16.28 -5.99
CA LEU A 219 1.80 16.11 -7.28
C LEU A 219 3.18 16.77 -7.30
N VAL A 220 3.29 17.97 -6.75
CA VAL A 220 4.57 18.66 -6.63
C VAL A 220 5.54 17.89 -5.74
N ALA A 221 5.09 17.40 -4.58
CA ALA A 221 5.91 16.56 -3.71
C ALA A 221 6.40 15.28 -4.41
N ALA A 222 5.55 14.65 -5.22
CA ALA A 222 5.92 13.47 -5.99
C ALA A 222 7.00 13.77 -7.04
N VAL A 223 6.90 14.92 -7.73
CA VAL A 223 7.94 15.37 -8.68
C VAL A 223 9.26 15.64 -7.95
N VAL A 224 9.23 16.29 -6.78
CA VAL A 224 10.42 16.54 -5.95
C VAL A 224 11.07 15.20 -5.54
N ALA A 225 10.30 14.25 -5.04
CA ALA A 225 10.81 12.94 -4.65
C ALA A 225 11.41 12.17 -5.84
N LEU A 226 10.76 12.22 -6.99
CA LEU A 226 11.24 11.56 -8.22
C LEU A 226 12.56 12.19 -8.70
N THR A 227 12.65 13.51 -8.75
CA THR A 227 13.87 14.21 -9.18
C THR A 227 15.04 13.92 -8.23
N TRP A 228 14.80 13.91 -6.93
CA TRP A 228 15.80 13.52 -5.93
C TRP A 228 16.31 12.08 -6.17
N GLY A 229 15.40 11.12 -6.32
CA GLY A 229 15.77 9.72 -6.60
C GLY A 229 16.56 9.55 -7.90
N LEU A 230 16.18 10.25 -8.98
CA LEU A 230 16.90 10.21 -10.25
C LEU A 230 18.31 10.80 -10.15
N LEU A 231 18.47 11.92 -9.44
CA LEU A 231 19.78 12.56 -9.23
C LEU A 231 20.68 11.67 -8.35
N GLY A 232 20.15 11.08 -7.29
CA GLY A 232 20.87 10.14 -6.43
C GLY A 232 21.35 8.90 -7.21
N ALA A 233 20.47 8.31 -8.01
CA ALA A 233 20.83 7.16 -8.86
C ALA A 233 21.92 7.48 -9.89
N ARG A 234 21.91 8.68 -10.45
CA ARG A 234 22.98 9.14 -11.38
C ARG A 234 24.32 9.32 -10.67
N ALA A 235 24.30 9.89 -9.45
CA ALA A 235 25.51 10.09 -8.66
C ALA A 235 26.17 8.74 -8.27
N THR A 236 25.36 7.75 -7.87
CA THR A 236 25.86 6.41 -7.55
C THR A 236 26.45 5.70 -8.76
N ARG A 237 25.81 5.80 -9.94
CA ARG A 237 26.33 5.22 -11.19
C ARG A 237 27.65 5.87 -11.62
N LYS A 238 27.83 7.17 -11.41
CA LYS A 238 29.06 7.88 -11.74
C LYS A 238 30.22 7.42 -10.84
N ARG A 239 29.96 7.23 -9.54
CA ARG A 239 30.98 6.71 -8.60
C ARG A 239 31.38 5.24 -8.85
N ALA A 240 30.49 4.43 -9.39
CA ALA A 240 30.79 3.04 -9.73
C ALA A 240 31.57 2.86 -11.04
N ARG A 241 31.72 3.95 -11.83
CA ARG A 241 32.48 3.96 -13.11
C ARG A 241 33.84 4.68 -13.02
N SER A 242 34.12 5.36 -11.93
CA SER A 242 35.41 5.97 -11.57
C SER A 242 36.19 5.05 -10.66
#